data_10700f2f4987adbc1cc5ad48f91b894c
#
_entry.id   10700f2f4987adbc1cc5ad48f91b894c
#
_cell.length_a   1.000
_cell.length_b   1.000
_cell.length_c   1.000
_cell.angle_alpha   90.00
_cell.angle_beta   90.00
_cell.angle_gamma   90.00
#
_symmetry.space_group_name_H-M   'P 1'
#
loop_
_entity.id
_entity.type
_entity.pdbx_description
1 polymer ?
#
loop_
_entity_poly.entity_id
_entity_poly.type
_entity_poly.pdbx_seq_one_letter_code
_entity_poly.pdbx_strand_id
1 'polypeptide(L)'
;MSRHELDLLRNVDYEAFQALLKKTSTARPWYQDFPWAYPNELDARYLGFNLDSDTRLKNKDLRWALALALDIVDLQTEYIGGVARVTAIPQPATPLHMDLYHNPLEEWLKSFQIEIEEGQFYHPYDDSITERIAGWARSQGYNVPTDASELRLMFGTGWWKHDPETAGRLLIKNGFTRNEDGKWLTPEGRRWSIKMIVAPEEMDIYRLAIGAQDQWADFGLKLELETLAWDQYAMRNRLGDFEAISGWAQSGGG
;
A
#
# COMPACT_ATOMS: atom_id res chain seq x y z
N MET A 1 25.61 9.74 -13.52
CA MET A 1 25.70 8.69 -14.57
C MET A 1 25.91 9.28 -15.96
N SER A 2 25.10 10.20 -16.48
CA SER A 2 25.29 10.76 -17.84
C SER A 2 26.61 11.49 -18.08
N ARG A 3 27.35 11.87 -17.03
CA ARG A 3 28.69 12.49 -17.09
C ARG A 3 29.81 11.54 -16.66
N HIS A 4 29.51 10.25 -16.45
CA HIS A 4 30.45 9.25 -15.93
C HIS A 4 31.06 9.57 -14.56
N GLU A 5 30.35 10.34 -13.74
CA GLU A 5 30.78 10.75 -12.40
C GLU A 5 30.25 9.79 -11.30
N LEU A 6 29.35 8.86 -11.66
CA LEU A 6 28.77 7.85 -10.76
C LEU A 6 28.73 6.49 -11.43
N ASP A 7 29.27 5.51 -10.75
CA ASP A 7 29.25 4.10 -11.16
C ASP A 7 28.02 3.36 -10.64
N LEU A 8 27.53 3.73 -9.46
CA LEU A 8 26.37 3.14 -8.80
C LEU A 8 25.43 4.23 -8.30
N LEU A 9 24.14 4.07 -8.55
CA LEU A 9 23.09 4.91 -7.99
C LEU A 9 22.08 4.00 -7.26
N ARG A 10 21.93 4.24 -5.97
CA ARG A 10 20.96 3.56 -5.10
C ARG A 10 19.74 4.44 -4.90
N ASN A 11 18.57 3.84 -4.72
CA ASN A 11 17.30 4.53 -4.43
C ASN A 11 16.95 5.60 -5.47
N VAL A 12 16.66 5.15 -6.69
CA VAL A 12 16.19 6.01 -7.78
C VAL A 12 14.67 5.92 -7.82
N ASP A 13 13.99 7.07 -7.87
CA ASP A 13 12.56 7.07 -8.11
C ASP A 13 12.22 6.51 -9.51
N TYR A 14 11.00 6.03 -9.66
CA TYR A 14 10.56 5.33 -10.86
C TYR A 14 10.69 6.17 -12.13
N GLU A 15 10.29 7.45 -12.09
CA GLU A 15 10.34 8.36 -13.26
C GLU A 15 11.79 8.69 -13.63
N ALA A 16 12.64 8.98 -12.64
CA ALA A 16 14.05 9.21 -12.86
C ALA A 16 14.74 7.96 -13.42
N PHE A 17 14.37 6.77 -12.93
CA PHE A 17 14.84 5.49 -13.46
C PHE A 17 14.45 5.30 -14.93
N GLN A 18 13.18 5.50 -15.28
CA GLN A 18 12.69 5.42 -16.65
C GLN A 18 13.37 6.45 -17.56
N ALA A 19 13.52 7.69 -17.09
CA ALA A 19 14.22 8.74 -17.83
C ALA A 19 15.70 8.39 -18.05
N LEU A 20 16.36 7.78 -17.06
CA LEU A 20 17.77 7.35 -17.18
C LEU A 20 17.93 6.25 -18.23
N LEU A 21 17.07 5.22 -18.21
CA LEU A 21 17.10 4.13 -19.19
C LEU A 21 16.89 4.62 -20.62
N LYS A 22 16.03 5.60 -20.82
CA LYS A 22 15.79 6.23 -22.14
C LYS A 22 16.98 7.10 -22.60
N LYS A 23 17.72 7.69 -21.66
CA LYS A 23 18.73 8.73 -21.95
C LYS A 23 20.15 8.16 -22.18
N THR A 24 20.46 7.00 -21.63
CA THR A 24 21.79 6.41 -21.73
C THR A 24 21.74 4.89 -21.83
N SER A 25 22.44 4.36 -22.85
CA SER A 25 22.57 2.92 -23.07
C SER A 25 23.57 2.24 -22.11
N THR A 26 24.33 3.02 -21.34
CA THR A 26 25.32 2.50 -20.38
C THR A 26 24.74 2.29 -19.00
N ALA A 27 23.62 2.94 -18.66
CA ALA A 27 22.91 2.69 -17.42
C ALA A 27 22.16 1.36 -17.52
N ARG A 28 22.33 0.52 -16.53
CA ARG A 28 21.65 -0.79 -16.45
C ARG A 28 21.09 -0.99 -15.05
N PRO A 29 19.82 -1.40 -14.92
CA PRO A 29 19.29 -1.85 -13.65
C PRO A 29 19.89 -3.20 -13.27
N TRP A 30 19.80 -3.55 -12.00
CA TRP A 30 20.22 -4.86 -11.50
C TRP A 30 19.41 -6.00 -12.13
N TYR A 31 18.08 -5.80 -12.27
CA TYR A 31 17.17 -6.67 -13.02
C TYR A 31 16.82 -5.98 -14.36
N GLN A 32 16.94 -6.73 -15.45
CA GLN A 32 16.80 -6.16 -16.80
C GLN A 32 15.35 -5.96 -17.22
N ASP A 33 14.46 -6.84 -16.73
CA ASP A 33 13.07 -6.89 -17.14
C ASP A 33 12.16 -6.28 -16.08
N PHE A 34 11.03 -5.76 -16.53
CA PHE A 34 9.95 -5.32 -15.65
C PHE A 34 9.49 -6.52 -14.77
N PRO A 35 9.27 -6.34 -13.48
CA PRO A 35 9.17 -5.10 -12.70
C PRO A 35 10.49 -4.61 -12.06
N TRP A 36 11.64 -5.07 -12.51
CA TRP A 36 12.99 -4.70 -12.01
C TRP A 36 13.19 -4.88 -10.50
N ALA A 37 12.40 -5.76 -9.90
CA ALA A 37 12.36 -5.99 -8.46
C ALA A 37 12.99 -7.32 -8.08
N TYR A 38 13.57 -7.37 -6.88
CA TYR A 38 14.12 -8.60 -6.32
C TYR A 38 12.99 -9.60 -5.98
N PRO A 39 12.95 -10.79 -6.61
CA PRO A 39 11.83 -11.71 -6.45
C PRO A 39 11.71 -12.32 -5.05
N ASN A 40 12.78 -12.32 -4.26
CA ASN A 40 12.81 -12.84 -2.90
C ASN A 40 12.91 -11.73 -1.84
N GLU A 41 12.49 -10.50 -2.16
CA GLU A 41 12.48 -9.42 -1.18
C GLU A 41 11.53 -9.74 -0.02
N LEU A 42 12.05 -9.64 1.21
CA LEU A 42 11.32 -9.95 2.43
C LEU A 42 10.66 -8.73 3.07
N ASP A 43 11.00 -7.53 2.63
CA ASP A 43 10.43 -6.31 3.17
C ASP A 43 9.06 -6.02 2.55
N ALA A 44 8.04 -5.96 3.40
CA ALA A 44 6.70 -5.54 3.00
C ALA A 44 6.50 -4.05 3.31
N ARG A 45 5.98 -3.29 2.34
CA ARG A 45 5.59 -1.88 2.54
C ARG A 45 4.22 -1.86 3.21
N TYR A 46 4.02 -0.97 4.16
CA TYR A 46 2.76 -0.88 4.89
C TYR A 46 2.42 0.54 5.33
N LEU A 47 1.13 0.75 5.56
CA LEU A 47 0.61 1.86 6.33
C LEU A 47 0.20 1.32 7.71
N GLY A 48 0.84 1.80 8.75
CA GLY A 48 0.66 1.32 10.12
C GLY A 48 0.03 2.37 11.02
N PHE A 49 -0.69 1.92 12.04
CA PHE A 49 -1.32 2.78 13.04
C PHE A 49 -0.87 2.40 14.45
N ASN A 50 -0.52 3.39 15.25
CA ASN A 50 -0.29 3.20 16.67
C ASN A 50 -1.62 3.23 17.42
N LEU A 51 -2.10 2.07 17.83
CA LEU A 51 -3.40 1.92 18.47
C LEU A 51 -3.43 2.50 19.90
N ASP A 52 -2.29 2.83 20.49
CA ASP A 52 -2.23 3.48 21.79
C ASP A 52 -2.20 5.01 21.66
N SER A 53 -1.74 5.54 20.54
CA SER A 53 -1.78 6.97 20.24
C SER A 53 -3.20 7.43 19.85
N ASP A 54 -3.86 6.74 18.91
CA ASP A 54 -5.27 6.95 18.60
C ASP A 54 -6.10 5.71 18.96
N THR A 55 -6.70 5.74 20.15
CA THR A 55 -7.49 4.60 20.67
C THR A 55 -8.75 4.31 19.85
N ARG A 56 -9.26 5.24 19.04
CA ARG A 56 -10.36 5.00 18.11
C ARG A 56 -10.00 3.91 17.10
N LEU A 57 -8.74 3.87 16.66
CA LEU A 57 -8.23 2.88 15.72
C LEU A 57 -8.09 1.46 16.33
N LYS A 58 -8.36 1.27 17.64
CA LYS A 58 -8.58 -0.08 18.22
C LYS A 58 -9.85 -0.71 17.67
N ASN A 59 -10.81 0.10 17.24
CA ASN A 59 -12.02 -0.37 16.57
C ASN A 59 -11.66 -0.90 15.16
N LYS A 60 -11.99 -2.16 14.92
CA LYS A 60 -11.72 -2.83 13.63
C LYS A 60 -12.47 -2.19 12.47
N ASP A 61 -13.71 -1.71 12.70
CA ASP A 61 -14.55 -1.12 11.67
C ASP A 61 -13.89 0.14 11.07
N LEU A 62 -13.20 0.96 11.90
CA LEU A 62 -12.50 2.14 11.43
C LEU A 62 -11.29 1.76 10.56
N ARG A 63 -10.55 0.72 10.95
CA ARG A 63 -9.43 0.23 10.13
C ARG A 63 -9.91 -0.37 8.81
N TRP A 64 -11.05 -1.08 8.82
CA TRP A 64 -11.68 -1.57 7.60
C TRP A 64 -12.15 -0.41 6.72
N ALA A 65 -12.75 0.62 7.29
CA ALA A 65 -13.14 1.81 6.53
C ALA A 65 -11.93 2.46 5.84
N LEU A 66 -10.79 2.57 6.54
CA LEU A 66 -9.55 3.09 5.95
C LEU A 66 -9.03 2.19 4.81
N ALA A 67 -9.07 0.87 4.99
CA ALA A 67 -8.61 -0.08 3.98
C ALA A 67 -9.51 -0.09 2.73
N LEU A 68 -10.84 -0.09 2.90
CA LEU A 68 -11.81 -0.08 1.80
C LEU A 68 -11.87 1.27 1.05
N ALA A 69 -11.37 2.34 1.66
CA ALA A 69 -11.27 3.65 1.03
C ALA A 69 -10.03 3.82 0.13
N LEU A 70 -9.16 2.78 0.03
CA LEU A 70 -7.95 2.79 -0.81
C LEU A 70 -8.13 1.90 -2.03
N ASP A 71 -7.86 2.42 -3.23
CA ASP A 71 -7.65 1.62 -4.44
C ASP A 71 -6.18 1.22 -4.52
N ILE A 72 -5.90 -0.03 -4.15
CA ILE A 72 -4.53 -0.55 -4.15
C ILE A 72 -3.95 -0.67 -5.56
N VAL A 73 -4.78 -0.84 -6.60
CA VAL A 73 -4.32 -0.89 -7.98
C VAL A 73 -3.80 0.47 -8.40
N ASP A 74 -4.55 1.53 -8.10
CA ASP A 74 -4.13 2.91 -8.36
C ASP A 74 -2.86 3.27 -7.58
N LEU A 75 -2.81 2.95 -6.26
CA LEU A 75 -1.60 3.12 -5.45
C LEU A 75 -0.40 2.42 -6.07
N GLN A 76 -0.57 1.18 -6.50
CA GLN A 76 0.49 0.36 -7.06
C GLN A 76 0.96 0.88 -8.42
N THR A 77 0.05 1.31 -9.29
CA THR A 77 0.38 1.69 -10.66
C THR A 77 0.82 3.14 -10.78
N GLU A 78 0.09 4.07 -10.19
CA GLU A 78 0.34 5.51 -10.37
C GLU A 78 1.42 6.05 -9.42
N TYR A 79 1.52 5.50 -8.20
CA TYR A 79 2.49 6.00 -7.21
C TYR A 79 3.75 5.14 -7.11
N ILE A 80 3.64 3.81 -7.29
CA ILE A 80 4.77 2.87 -7.17
C ILE A 80 5.28 2.40 -8.54
N GLY A 81 4.59 2.71 -9.64
CA GLY A 81 5.01 2.34 -11.00
C GLY A 81 4.85 0.86 -11.34
N GLY A 82 3.98 0.14 -10.65
CA GLY A 82 3.69 -1.27 -10.89
C GLY A 82 4.77 -2.26 -10.42
N VAL A 83 5.78 -1.80 -9.67
CA VAL A 83 6.97 -2.60 -9.36
C VAL A 83 6.89 -3.40 -8.05
N ALA A 84 5.89 -3.15 -7.21
CA ALA A 84 5.71 -3.86 -5.95
C ALA A 84 4.64 -4.97 -6.07
N ARG A 85 4.65 -5.91 -5.14
CA ARG A 85 3.65 -6.96 -5.02
C ARG A 85 2.60 -6.59 -4.00
N VAL A 86 1.36 -6.99 -4.27
CA VAL A 86 0.22 -6.72 -3.39
C VAL A 86 -0.22 -8.00 -2.70
N THR A 87 -0.35 -7.98 -1.37
CA THR A 87 -0.79 -9.13 -0.57
C THR A 87 -1.74 -8.69 0.54
N ALA A 88 -2.87 -9.39 0.69
CA ALA A 88 -3.86 -9.10 1.73
C ALA A 88 -3.39 -9.49 3.14
N ILE A 89 -2.45 -10.40 3.25
CA ILE A 89 -1.83 -10.80 4.52
C ILE A 89 -0.43 -10.18 4.62
N PRO A 90 0.05 -9.84 5.83
CA PRO A 90 1.30 -9.10 6.03
C PRO A 90 2.53 -10.03 5.89
N GLN A 91 2.58 -10.75 4.78
CA GLN A 91 3.70 -11.60 4.39
C GLN A 91 4.07 -11.28 2.94
N PRO A 92 5.35 -11.18 2.57
CA PRO A 92 5.76 -10.90 1.21
C PRO A 92 5.39 -12.08 0.29
N ALA A 93 5.15 -11.79 -1.00
CA ALA A 93 4.84 -12.82 -1.99
C ALA A 93 6.11 -13.46 -2.57
N THR A 94 7.05 -13.90 -1.74
CA THR A 94 8.17 -14.73 -2.22
C THR A 94 7.69 -16.14 -2.52
N PRO A 95 8.38 -16.94 -3.35
CA PRO A 95 7.96 -18.31 -3.65
C PRO A 95 7.69 -19.15 -2.39
N LEU A 96 8.55 -19.04 -1.37
CA LEU A 96 8.37 -19.77 -0.10
C LEU A 96 7.12 -19.31 0.65
N HIS A 97 6.87 -18.00 0.75
CA HIS A 97 5.70 -17.47 1.44
C HIS A 97 4.41 -17.73 0.67
N MET A 98 4.48 -17.81 -0.66
CA MET A 98 3.35 -18.26 -1.47
C MET A 98 2.89 -19.66 -1.07
N ASP A 99 3.82 -20.60 -0.92
CA ASP A 99 3.51 -21.99 -0.57
C ASP A 99 3.05 -22.14 0.89
N LEU A 100 3.69 -21.39 1.82
CA LEU A 100 3.44 -21.55 3.24
C LEU A 100 2.21 -20.77 3.75
N TYR A 101 1.90 -19.62 3.15
CA TYR A 101 0.88 -18.70 3.68
C TYR A 101 -0.19 -18.35 2.65
N HIS A 102 0.19 -17.85 1.48
CA HIS A 102 -0.78 -17.26 0.56
C HIS A 102 -1.70 -18.32 -0.08
N ASN A 103 -1.13 -19.38 -0.64
CA ASN A 103 -1.91 -20.44 -1.26
C ASN A 103 -2.81 -21.17 -0.26
N PRO A 104 -2.33 -21.57 0.94
CA PRO A 104 -3.18 -22.24 1.94
C PRO A 104 -4.31 -21.36 2.48
N LEU A 105 -4.14 -20.02 2.52
CA LEU A 105 -5.13 -19.11 3.05
C LEU A 105 -6.09 -18.53 1.99
N GLU A 106 -5.90 -18.85 0.72
CA GLU A 106 -6.67 -18.24 -0.37
C GLU A 106 -8.18 -18.47 -0.24
N GLU A 107 -8.59 -19.73 -0.02
CA GLU A 107 -10.02 -20.06 0.13
C GLU A 107 -10.63 -19.43 1.39
N TRP A 108 -9.84 -19.31 2.45
CA TRP A 108 -10.25 -18.57 3.64
C TRP A 108 -10.43 -17.08 3.34
N LEU A 109 -9.52 -16.44 2.61
CA LEU A 109 -9.63 -15.03 2.23
C LEU A 109 -10.88 -14.78 1.37
N LYS A 110 -11.17 -15.66 0.41
CA LYS A 110 -12.37 -15.57 -0.43
C LYS A 110 -13.66 -15.70 0.36
N SER A 111 -13.67 -16.53 1.40
CA SER A 111 -14.82 -16.73 2.28
C SER A 111 -14.91 -15.74 3.45
N PHE A 112 -13.83 -14.97 3.70
CA PHE A 112 -13.75 -14.04 4.81
C PHE A 112 -14.80 -12.93 4.71
N GLN A 113 -15.44 -12.62 5.84
CA GLN A 113 -16.50 -11.64 5.93
C GLN A 113 -16.25 -10.66 7.07
N ILE A 114 -16.71 -9.44 6.88
CA ILE A 114 -16.85 -8.44 7.93
C ILE A 114 -18.34 -8.05 8.09
N GLU A 115 -18.76 -7.77 9.30
CA GLU A 115 -20.10 -7.30 9.57
C GLU A 115 -20.14 -5.76 9.44
N ILE A 116 -20.82 -5.27 8.40
CA ILE A 116 -20.92 -3.84 8.10
C ILE A 116 -22.08 -3.17 8.84
N GLU A 117 -23.20 -3.89 9.05
CA GLU A 117 -24.34 -3.53 9.87
C GLU A 117 -24.85 -4.79 10.56
N GLU A 118 -25.74 -4.66 11.55
CA GLU A 118 -26.30 -5.79 12.27
C GLU A 118 -26.89 -6.85 11.32
N GLY A 119 -26.29 -8.02 11.29
CA GLY A 119 -26.68 -9.14 10.43
C GLY A 119 -26.34 -8.97 8.95
N GLN A 120 -25.65 -7.90 8.53
CA GLN A 120 -25.20 -7.70 7.17
C GLN A 120 -23.70 -7.95 7.03
N PHE A 121 -23.35 -8.96 6.24
CA PHE A 121 -21.97 -9.36 6.02
C PHE A 121 -21.49 -8.94 4.63
N TYR A 122 -20.20 -8.60 4.55
CA TYR A 122 -19.54 -8.14 3.35
C TYR A 122 -18.24 -8.92 3.13
N HIS A 123 -17.99 -9.36 1.89
CA HIS A 123 -16.76 -10.04 1.49
C HIS A 123 -15.75 -9.00 0.96
N PRO A 124 -14.75 -8.60 1.76
CA PRO A 124 -13.86 -7.52 1.38
C PRO A 124 -12.76 -7.94 0.41
N TYR A 125 -12.46 -9.24 0.26
CA TYR A 125 -11.34 -9.71 -0.56
C TYR A 125 -11.63 -9.60 -2.05
N ASP A 126 -10.62 -9.14 -2.81
CA ASP A 126 -10.61 -9.05 -4.27
C ASP A 126 -9.39 -9.79 -4.81
N ASP A 127 -9.60 -10.92 -5.47
CA ASP A 127 -8.57 -11.73 -6.12
C ASP A 127 -8.25 -11.27 -7.55
N SER A 128 -9.00 -10.30 -8.09
CA SER A 128 -8.77 -9.73 -9.41
C SER A 128 -7.63 -8.70 -9.48
N ILE A 129 -7.11 -8.27 -8.35
CA ILE A 129 -6.10 -7.20 -8.24
C ILE A 129 -4.88 -7.49 -9.11
N THR A 130 -4.36 -8.71 -9.05
CA THR A 130 -3.19 -9.15 -9.81
C THR A 130 -3.39 -8.97 -11.31
N GLU A 131 -4.56 -9.38 -11.84
CA GLU A 131 -4.87 -9.24 -13.26
C GLU A 131 -5.11 -7.78 -13.67
N ARG A 132 -5.67 -6.96 -12.78
CA ARG A 132 -5.84 -5.52 -13.03
C ARG A 132 -4.49 -4.82 -13.14
N ILE A 133 -3.53 -5.12 -12.26
CA ILE A 133 -2.15 -4.60 -12.33
C ILE A 133 -1.46 -5.12 -13.61
N ALA A 134 -1.61 -6.40 -13.94
CA ALA A 134 -1.09 -6.99 -15.17
C ALA A 134 -1.67 -6.33 -16.44
N GLY A 135 -2.96 -6.02 -16.44
CA GLY A 135 -3.62 -5.28 -17.52
C GLY A 135 -3.03 -3.89 -17.72
N TRP A 136 -2.82 -3.17 -16.63
CA TRP A 136 -2.11 -1.89 -16.68
C TRP A 136 -0.67 -2.05 -17.23
N ALA A 137 0.09 -3.00 -16.74
CA ALA A 137 1.47 -3.22 -17.19
C ALA A 137 1.55 -3.54 -18.68
N ARG A 138 0.62 -4.37 -19.20
CA ARG A 138 0.50 -4.63 -20.64
C ARG A 138 0.16 -3.35 -21.43
N SER A 139 -0.70 -2.48 -20.90
CA SER A 139 -1.03 -1.19 -21.53
C SER A 139 0.15 -0.25 -21.62
N GLN A 140 1.13 -0.37 -20.69
CA GLN A 140 2.40 0.36 -20.73
C GLN A 140 3.43 -0.28 -21.68
N GLY A 141 3.11 -1.42 -22.31
CA GLY A 141 4.00 -2.14 -23.23
C GLY A 141 5.00 -3.06 -22.54
N TYR A 142 4.82 -3.35 -21.25
CA TYR A 142 5.69 -4.29 -20.53
C TYR A 142 5.36 -5.73 -20.90
N ASN A 143 6.40 -6.56 -20.93
CA ASN A 143 6.23 -8.00 -21.09
C ASN A 143 5.76 -8.60 -19.76
N VAL A 144 4.55 -9.14 -19.75
CA VAL A 144 3.88 -9.68 -18.57
C VAL A 144 3.43 -11.10 -18.89
N PRO A 145 3.68 -12.08 -18.02
CA PRO A 145 3.20 -13.45 -18.19
C PRO A 145 1.69 -13.52 -18.41
N THR A 146 1.25 -14.63 -18.99
CA THR A 146 -0.18 -14.97 -19.13
C THR A 146 -0.60 -16.07 -18.17
N ASP A 147 0.35 -16.79 -17.59
CA ASP A 147 0.09 -17.82 -16.58
C ASP A 147 -0.26 -17.19 -15.24
N ALA A 148 -1.35 -17.65 -14.63
CA ALA A 148 -1.85 -17.08 -13.37
C ALA A 148 -0.87 -17.22 -12.20
N SER A 149 -0.12 -18.32 -12.14
CA SER A 149 0.86 -18.54 -11.06
C SER A 149 2.07 -17.61 -11.19
N GLU A 150 2.52 -17.37 -12.43
CA GLU A 150 3.60 -16.41 -12.70
C GLU A 150 3.15 -14.97 -12.43
N LEU A 151 1.90 -14.62 -12.77
CA LEU A 151 1.32 -13.32 -12.43
C LEU A 151 1.28 -13.08 -10.92
N ARG A 152 0.88 -14.10 -10.16
CA ARG A 152 0.86 -14.04 -8.69
C ARG A 152 2.26 -13.84 -8.10
N LEU A 153 3.28 -14.49 -8.66
CA LEU A 153 4.67 -14.28 -8.27
C LEU A 153 5.18 -12.87 -8.65
N MET A 154 4.66 -12.29 -9.72
CA MET A 154 5.06 -10.97 -10.21
C MET A 154 4.36 -9.83 -9.46
N PHE A 155 3.05 -9.92 -9.25
CA PHE A 155 2.21 -8.81 -8.73
C PHE A 155 1.55 -9.09 -7.37
N GLY A 156 1.66 -10.30 -6.83
CA GLY A 156 1.06 -10.69 -5.55
C GLY A 156 -0.26 -11.45 -5.70
N THR A 157 -1.06 -11.50 -4.64
CA THR A 157 -2.16 -12.46 -4.54
C THR A 157 -3.55 -11.84 -4.61
N GLY A 158 -3.70 -10.61 -4.18
CA GLY A 158 -4.98 -9.93 -4.05
C GLY A 158 -4.97 -8.99 -2.85
N TRP A 159 -6.03 -8.21 -2.71
CA TRP A 159 -6.16 -7.19 -1.67
C TRP A 159 -7.64 -7.02 -1.28
N TRP A 160 -7.91 -5.99 -0.51
CA TRP A 160 -9.25 -5.57 -0.15
C TRP A 160 -9.88 -4.76 -1.29
N LYS A 161 -11.17 -4.90 -1.50
CA LYS A 161 -11.93 -4.13 -2.49
C LYS A 161 -11.83 -2.63 -2.20
N HIS A 162 -11.72 -1.83 -3.25
CA HIS A 162 -11.96 -0.41 -3.15
C HIS A 162 -13.47 -0.17 -3.14
N ASP A 163 -14.01 0.15 -1.95
CA ASP A 163 -15.44 0.38 -1.74
C ASP A 163 -15.66 1.50 -0.71
N PRO A 164 -15.52 2.77 -1.14
CA PRO A 164 -15.72 3.93 -0.28
C PRO A 164 -17.14 4.06 0.28
N GLU A 165 -18.14 3.45 -0.36
CA GLU A 165 -19.51 3.44 0.14
C GLU A 165 -19.62 2.55 1.38
N THR A 166 -19.16 1.32 1.29
CA THR A 166 -19.09 0.40 2.43
C THR A 166 -18.18 0.94 3.54
N ALA A 167 -17.07 1.58 3.19
CA ALA A 167 -16.21 2.28 4.14
C ALA A 167 -16.98 3.37 4.91
N GLY A 168 -17.80 4.15 4.20
CA GLY A 168 -18.65 5.17 4.81
C GLY A 168 -19.71 4.60 5.75
N ARG A 169 -20.33 3.46 5.40
CA ARG A 169 -21.30 2.76 6.28
C ARG A 169 -20.65 2.31 7.58
N LEU A 170 -19.44 1.79 7.55
CA LEU A 170 -18.68 1.42 8.74
C LEU A 170 -18.40 2.63 9.64
N LEU A 171 -18.09 3.79 9.06
CA LEU A 171 -17.90 5.02 9.83
C LEU A 171 -19.20 5.50 10.47
N ILE A 172 -20.31 5.52 9.72
CA ILE A 172 -21.63 5.92 10.21
C ILE A 172 -22.09 5.00 11.36
N LYS A 173 -21.92 3.69 11.22
CA LYS A 173 -22.17 2.68 12.28
C LYS A 173 -21.46 3.03 13.59
N ASN A 174 -20.30 3.69 13.50
CA ASN A 174 -19.47 4.09 14.63
C ASN A 174 -19.63 5.57 15.02
N GLY A 175 -20.73 6.22 14.60
CA GLY A 175 -21.10 7.56 15.02
C GLY A 175 -20.40 8.69 14.27
N PHE A 176 -19.63 8.39 13.22
CA PHE A 176 -19.07 9.42 12.36
C PHE A 176 -20.16 10.02 11.47
N THR A 177 -19.99 11.29 11.10
CA THR A 177 -20.91 12.00 10.21
C THR A 177 -20.12 12.72 9.11
N ARG A 178 -20.81 13.13 8.03
CA ARG A 178 -20.21 14.01 7.02
C ARG A 178 -20.75 15.44 7.18
N ASN A 179 -19.84 16.42 7.02
CA ASN A 179 -20.24 17.82 6.90
C ASN A 179 -20.71 18.13 5.46
N GLU A 180 -21.13 19.38 5.22
CA GLU A 180 -21.60 19.86 3.90
C GLU A 180 -20.55 19.75 2.80
N ASP A 181 -19.25 19.81 3.14
CA ASP A 181 -18.13 19.64 2.20
C ASP A 181 -17.75 18.15 1.97
N GLY A 182 -18.56 17.20 2.45
CA GLY A 182 -18.33 15.76 2.34
C GLY A 182 -17.19 15.23 3.20
N LYS A 183 -16.76 16.00 4.21
CA LYS A 183 -15.63 15.61 5.08
C LYS A 183 -16.10 14.89 6.33
N TRP A 184 -15.36 13.87 6.74
CA TRP A 184 -15.69 13.08 7.93
C TRP A 184 -15.44 13.85 9.22
N LEU A 185 -16.43 13.79 10.11
CA LEU A 185 -16.38 14.28 11.48
C LEU A 185 -16.43 13.08 12.43
N THR A 186 -15.65 13.15 13.50
CA THR A 186 -15.68 12.16 14.59
C THR A 186 -17.01 12.23 15.34
N PRO A 187 -17.34 11.25 16.19
CA PRO A 187 -18.55 11.30 17.04
C PRO A 187 -18.64 12.57 17.89
N GLU A 188 -17.49 13.19 18.22
CA GLU A 188 -17.43 14.46 18.96
C GLU A 188 -17.61 15.70 18.06
N GLY A 189 -17.93 15.53 16.77
CA GLY A 189 -18.13 16.61 15.81
C GLY A 189 -16.86 17.30 15.32
N ARG A 190 -15.68 16.74 15.57
CA ARG A 190 -14.40 17.28 15.10
C ARG A 190 -14.02 16.68 13.76
N ARG A 191 -13.33 17.47 12.93
CA ARG A 191 -12.74 16.96 11.68
C ARG A 191 -11.86 15.74 11.98
N TRP A 192 -12.13 14.60 11.31
CA TRP A 192 -11.27 13.44 11.42
C TRP A 192 -9.97 13.69 10.65
N SER A 193 -8.87 13.66 11.37
CA SER A 193 -7.51 13.73 10.82
C SER A 193 -6.65 12.65 11.45
N ILE A 194 -5.66 12.19 10.69
CA ILE A 194 -4.62 11.26 11.11
C ILE A 194 -3.28 11.89 10.74
N LYS A 195 -2.32 11.86 11.65
CA LYS A 195 -0.97 12.35 11.40
C LYS A 195 -0.02 11.17 11.16
N MET A 196 0.64 11.17 10.01
CA MET A 196 1.53 10.07 9.59
C MET A 196 2.97 10.56 9.43
N ILE A 197 3.90 9.90 10.10
CA ILE A 197 5.34 10.15 9.90
C ILE A 197 5.83 9.45 8.64
N VAL A 198 6.67 10.13 7.86
CA VAL A 198 7.26 9.65 6.61
C VAL A 198 8.71 10.10 6.49
N ALA A 199 9.54 9.32 5.77
CA ALA A 199 10.92 9.66 5.42
C ALA A 199 11.01 9.85 3.90
N PRO A 200 11.16 11.09 3.38
CA PRO A 200 11.22 11.36 1.94
C PRO A 200 12.43 10.75 1.23
N GLU A 201 13.49 10.42 1.94
CA GLU A 201 14.66 9.74 1.39
C GLU A 201 14.34 8.31 0.92
N GLU A 202 13.28 7.72 1.47
CA GLU A 202 12.82 6.37 1.13
C GLU A 202 11.57 6.46 0.26
N MET A 203 11.80 6.57 -1.05
CA MET A 203 10.81 6.97 -2.04
C MET A 203 9.60 6.04 -2.13
N ASP A 204 9.77 4.74 -1.93
CA ASP A 204 8.68 3.76 -2.05
C ASP A 204 7.63 3.93 -0.94
N ILE A 205 8.05 4.03 0.33
CA ILE A 205 7.13 4.27 1.45
C ILE A 205 6.61 5.71 1.47
N TYR A 206 7.40 6.67 1.00
CA TYR A 206 6.96 8.06 0.88
C TYR A 206 5.85 8.20 -0.15
N ARG A 207 6.00 7.61 -1.33
CA ARG A 207 4.98 7.61 -2.39
C ARG A 207 3.71 6.86 -1.99
N LEU A 208 3.86 5.75 -1.27
CA LEU A 208 2.70 5.05 -0.69
C LEU A 208 1.89 5.97 0.23
N ALA A 209 2.57 6.76 1.05
CA ALA A 209 1.91 7.73 1.94
C ALA A 209 1.23 8.88 1.18
N ILE A 210 1.86 9.39 0.11
CA ILE A 210 1.25 10.43 -0.76
C ILE A 210 -0.01 9.89 -1.42
N GLY A 211 0.05 8.70 -2.02
CA GLY A 211 -1.11 8.10 -2.66
C GLY A 211 -2.26 7.83 -1.68
N ALA A 212 -1.94 7.37 -0.46
CA ALA A 212 -2.94 7.23 0.59
C ALA A 212 -3.51 8.60 1.04
N GLN A 213 -2.68 9.66 1.07
CA GLN A 213 -3.14 11.02 1.40
C GLN A 213 -4.16 11.51 0.38
N ASP A 214 -3.88 11.34 -0.91
CA ASP A 214 -4.76 11.78 -1.99
C ASP A 214 -6.08 11.01 -1.95
N GLN A 215 -6.04 9.68 -1.90
CA GLN A 215 -7.26 8.86 -1.91
C GLN A 215 -8.10 9.04 -0.64
N TRP A 216 -7.49 9.15 0.53
CA TRP A 216 -8.24 9.44 1.76
C TRP A 216 -8.77 10.87 1.80
N ALA A 217 -8.11 11.83 1.14
CA ALA A 217 -8.67 13.19 1.00
C ALA A 217 -9.94 13.19 0.14
N ASP A 218 -9.98 12.40 -0.94
CA ASP A 218 -11.16 12.19 -1.77
C ASP A 218 -12.29 11.48 -0.98
N PHE A 219 -11.93 10.49 -0.18
CA PHE A 219 -12.86 9.84 0.75
C PHE A 219 -13.40 10.79 1.82
N GLY A 220 -12.74 11.92 2.07
CA GLY A 220 -13.14 12.91 3.06
C GLY A 220 -12.38 12.86 4.39
N LEU A 221 -11.37 12.02 4.54
CA LEU A 221 -10.44 12.01 5.66
C LEU A 221 -9.29 12.99 5.41
N LYS A 222 -8.72 13.59 6.46
CA LYS A 222 -7.50 14.38 6.37
C LYS A 222 -6.30 13.54 6.84
N LEU A 223 -5.38 13.21 5.93
CA LEU A 223 -4.08 12.67 6.31
C LEU A 223 -3.04 13.81 6.30
N GLU A 224 -2.37 14.02 7.42
CA GLU A 224 -1.29 14.99 7.56
C GLU A 224 0.06 14.25 7.54
N LEU A 225 0.87 14.48 6.49
CA LEU A 225 2.19 13.89 6.42
C LEU A 225 3.20 14.77 7.19
N GLU A 226 3.83 14.18 8.20
CA GLU A 226 4.96 14.76 8.91
C GLU A 226 6.25 14.18 8.34
N THR A 227 6.96 15.00 7.54
CA THR A 227 8.23 14.61 6.93
C THR A 227 9.37 14.73 7.92
N LEU A 228 10.13 13.66 8.08
CA LEU A 228 11.25 13.56 9.01
C LEU A 228 12.51 13.12 8.25
N ALA A 229 13.68 13.59 8.66
CA ALA A 229 14.94 13.00 8.25
C ALA A 229 15.01 11.55 8.74
N TRP A 230 15.72 10.68 8.01
CA TRP A 230 15.77 9.24 8.28
C TRP A 230 16.07 8.89 9.74
N ASP A 231 17.07 9.52 10.36
CA ASP A 231 17.44 9.22 11.75
C ASP A 231 16.31 9.53 12.74
N GLN A 232 15.59 10.63 12.52
CA GLN A 232 14.44 11.01 13.35
C GLN A 232 13.27 10.06 13.13
N TYR A 233 12.98 9.72 11.87
CA TYR A 233 11.95 8.75 11.51
C TYR A 233 12.24 7.39 12.16
N ALA A 234 13.45 6.86 11.99
CA ALA A 234 13.84 5.56 12.53
C ALA A 234 13.78 5.52 14.06
N MET A 235 14.17 6.63 14.73
CA MET A 235 14.07 6.75 16.18
C MET A 235 12.61 6.74 16.64
N ARG A 236 11.74 7.56 16.02
CA ARG A 236 10.32 7.63 16.39
C ARG A 236 9.58 6.33 16.10
N ASN A 237 9.88 5.68 14.98
CA ASN A 237 9.36 4.36 14.67
C ASN A 237 9.73 3.33 15.77
N ARG A 238 11.00 3.28 16.17
CA ARG A 238 11.48 2.35 17.20
C ARG A 238 10.83 2.60 18.58
N LEU A 239 10.54 3.84 18.90
CA LEU A 239 9.91 4.23 20.16
C LEU A 239 8.37 4.13 20.13
N GLY A 240 7.76 3.91 18.96
CA GLY A 240 6.31 3.99 18.81
C GLY A 240 5.77 5.43 18.97
N ASP A 241 6.61 6.44 18.76
CA ASP A 241 6.23 7.86 18.88
C ASP A 241 5.64 8.38 17.56
N PHE A 242 4.49 7.85 17.20
CA PHE A 242 3.71 8.26 16.02
C PHE A 242 2.23 7.90 16.20
N GLU A 243 1.36 8.55 15.44
CA GLU A 243 -0.05 8.18 15.30
C GLU A 243 -0.22 7.18 14.15
N ALA A 244 0.37 7.48 12.99
CA ALA A 244 0.48 6.58 11.86
C ALA A 244 1.87 6.67 11.22
N ILE A 245 2.22 5.66 10.45
CA ILE A 245 3.52 5.52 9.79
C ILE A 245 3.37 4.84 8.42
N SER A 246 4.09 5.32 7.42
CA SER A 246 4.40 4.54 6.22
C SER A 246 5.79 3.96 6.35
N GLY A 247 5.95 2.66 6.21
CA GLY A 247 7.21 2.01 6.51
C GLY A 247 7.37 0.62 5.91
N TRP A 248 8.44 -0.05 6.33
CA TRP A 248 8.69 -1.45 6.00
C TRP A 248 8.52 -2.34 7.23
N ALA A 249 7.92 -3.50 7.02
CA ALA A 249 7.93 -4.60 7.97
C ALA A 249 8.78 -5.73 7.42
N GLN A 250 9.76 -6.17 8.17
CA GLN A 250 10.44 -7.42 7.89
C GLN A 250 9.54 -8.56 8.32
N SER A 251 9.09 -9.35 7.36
CA SER A 251 8.42 -10.61 7.70
C SER A 251 9.48 -11.66 7.94
N GLY A 252 9.79 -11.86 9.21
CA GLY A 252 10.46 -13.02 9.79
C GLY A 252 11.22 -13.94 8.85
N GLY A 253 12.27 -13.44 8.22
CA GLY A 253 13.27 -14.25 7.56
C GLY A 253 14.27 -14.68 8.62
N GLY A 254 14.01 -15.78 9.28
CA GLY A 254 14.95 -16.47 10.10
C GLY A 254 15.30 -17.79 9.46
#